data_bf26b4524fcf2b3b25f543f7822c3697
#
_entry.id   bf26b4524fcf2b3b25f543f7822c3697
#
_cell.length_a   1.000
_cell.length_b   1.000
_cell.length_c   1.000
_cell.angle_alpha   90.00
_cell.angle_beta   90.00
_cell.angle_gamma   90.00
#
_symmetry.space_group_name_H-M   'P 1'
#
loop_
_entity.id
_entity.type
_entity.pdbx_description
1 polymer ?
#
loop_
_entity_poly.entity_id
_entity_poly.type
_entity_poly.pdbx_seq_one_letter_code
_entity_poly.pdbx_strand_id
1 'polypeptide(L)'
;GTKDAMRYSAIEQITKQNVSQLKVAWTYSSGDKDSLNRSQNQCNPIVIDGVLYGTSPRLKLLALEADTGKEIWIFDPASEDESLKNEPLRYYKVNRGVAYWESSNRKDRRLFYNVGHKIYAIDALSGKPIRVFGKNGYVDLTQDLDRDFGSVRPFTVSTSPPIIYE
;
A
#
# COMPACT_ATOMS: atom_id res chain seq x y z
N GLY A 1 8.31 5.96 9.38
CA GLY A 1 8.55 7.27 9.97
C GLY A 1 7.92 7.34 11.35
N THR A 2 8.41 8.23 12.19
CA THR A 2 7.85 8.49 13.53
C THR A 2 6.63 9.42 13.43
N LYS A 3 5.85 9.55 14.53
CA LYS A 3 4.72 10.50 14.65
C LYS A 3 5.12 11.95 14.30
N ASP A 4 6.39 12.29 14.50
CA ASP A 4 6.96 13.62 14.21
C ASP A 4 7.33 13.81 12.72
N ALA A 5 6.86 12.94 11.85
CA ALA A 5 7.18 12.91 10.41
C ALA A 5 8.70 12.84 10.12
N MET A 6 9.51 12.46 11.09
CA MET A 6 10.95 12.31 10.91
C MET A 6 11.26 11.06 10.08
N ARG A 7 12.06 11.23 9.04
CA ARG A 7 12.58 10.14 8.19
C ARG A 7 14.01 9.75 8.61
N TYR A 8 14.28 9.84 9.90
CA TYR A 8 15.57 9.47 10.46
C TYR A 8 15.62 7.97 10.74
N SER A 9 16.75 7.36 10.45
CA SER A 9 17.11 6.00 10.83
C SER A 9 18.40 6.04 11.64
N ALA A 10 18.42 5.39 12.81
CA ALA A 10 19.62 5.22 13.63
C ALA A 10 20.53 4.08 13.13
N ILE A 11 20.18 3.46 12.01
CA ILE A 11 20.98 2.37 11.42
C ILE A 11 22.22 2.97 10.74
N GLU A 12 23.41 2.57 11.18
CA GLU A 12 24.70 3.06 10.70
C GLU A 12 25.46 2.03 9.85
N GLN A 13 24.78 0.99 9.37
CA GLN A 13 25.39 -0.07 8.55
C GLN A 13 25.91 0.45 7.20
N ILE A 14 25.24 1.46 6.64
CA ILE A 14 25.63 2.10 5.39
C ILE A 14 26.29 3.43 5.71
N THR A 15 27.53 3.60 5.33
CA THR A 15 28.38 4.76 5.58
C THR A 15 28.92 5.33 4.26
N LYS A 16 29.53 6.51 4.32
CA LYS A 16 30.23 7.09 3.15
C LYS A 16 31.36 6.18 2.62
N GLN A 17 31.95 5.36 3.50
CA GLN A 17 33.06 4.49 3.17
C GLN A 17 32.61 3.22 2.45
N ASN A 18 31.40 2.72 2.69
CA ASN A 18 30.95 1.45 2.15
C ASN A 18 29.76 1.55 1.18
N VAL A 19 29.16 2.74 0.99
CA VAL A 19 28.02 2.93 0.09
C VAL A 19 28.31 2.52 -1.35
N SER A 20 29.55 2.68 -1.82
CA SER A 20 29.99 2.24 -3.15
C SER A 20 30.05 0.73 -3.34
N GLN A 21 30.02 -0.04 -2.24
CA GLN A 21 30.04 -1.50 -2.24
C GLN A 21 28.64 -2.12 -2.28
N LEU A 22 27.58 -1.30 -2.23
CA LEU A 22 26.21 -1.79 -2.32
C LEU A 22 25.98 -2.49 -3.67
N LYS A 23 25.31 -3.64 -3.59
CA LYS A 23 24.92 -4.43 -4.76
C LYS A 23 23.42 -4.71 -4.68
N VAL A 24 22.77 -4.88 -5.83
CA VAL A 24 21.39 -5.36 -5.90
C VAL A 24 21.36 -6.78 -5.34
N ALA A 25 20.62 -6.97 -4.24
CA ALA A 25 20.46 -8.28 -3.61
C ALA A 25 19.48 -9.16 -4.40
N TRP A 26 18.36 -8.58 -4.81
CA TRP A 26 17.32 -9.25 -5.60
C TRP A 26 16.48 -8.22 -6.36
N THR A 27 15.70 -8.71 -7.29
CA THR A 27 14.73 -7.91 -8.07
C THR A 27 13.40 -8.65 -8.10
N TYR A 28 12.30 -7.96 -7.84
CA TYR A 28 10.94 -8.50 -7.95
C TYR A 28 10.21 -7.86 -9.13
N SER A 29 9.54 -8.68 -9.93
CA SER A 29 8.69 -8.23 -11.03
C SER A 29 7.23 -8.58 -10.75
N SER A 30 6.38 -7.58 -10.54
CA SER A 30 4.94 -7.77 -10.31
C SER A 30 4.16 -8.23 -11.55
N GLY A 31 4.76 -8.13 -12.74
CA GLY A 31 4.17 -8.55 -14.01
C GLY A 31 2.97 -7.73 -14.48
N ASP A 32 2.62 -6.62 -13.79
CA ASP A 32 1.42 -5.84 -14.08
C ASP A 32 1.71 -4.42 -14.63
N LYS A 33 2.89 -4.24 -15.20
CA LYS A 33 3.25 -3.04 -15.95
C LYS A 33 2.32 -2.88 -17.17
N ASP A 34 1.86 -1.64 -17.42
CA ASP A 34 1.10 -1.31 -18.62
C ASP A 34 1.96 -1.47 -19.88
N SER A 35 1.43 -2.15 -20.91
CA SER A 35 2.11 -2.38 -22.18
C SER A 35 2.46 -1.09 -22.94
N LEU A 36 1.73 -0.01 -22.70
CA LEU A 36 1.97 1.31 -23.29
C LEU A 36 2.93 2.16 -22.44
N ASN A 37 3.57 1.57 -21.43
CA ASN A 37 4.54 2.23 -20.54
C ASN A 37 3.99 3.49 -19.82
N ARG A 38 2.69 3.49 -19.49
CA ARG A 38 2.01 4.61 -18.80
C ARG A 38 1.86 4.37 -17.29
N SER A 39 2.14 3.16 -16.83
CA SER A 39 2.08 2.82 -15.41
C SER A 39 3.28 3.40 -14.65
N GLN A 40 3.04 3.75 -13.40
CA GLN A 40 4.06 4.24 -12.48
C GLN A 40 3.99 3.44 -11.18
N ASN A 41 5.13 3.25 -10.54
CA ASN A 41 5.21 2.78 -9.17
C ASN A 41 5.85 3.89 -8.33
N GLN A 42 5.08 4.49 -7.43
CA GLN A 42 5.54 5.56 -6.53
C GLN A 42 5.57 5.09 -5.07
N CYS A 43 5.36 3.82 -4.82
CA CYS A 43 5.30 3.26 -3.47
C CYS A 43 6.66 3.38 -2.78
N ASN A 44 6.65 3.92 -1.56
CA ASN A 44 7.73 3.76 -0.60
C ASN A 44 7.38 2.53 0.25
N PRO A 45 8.05 1.39 0.04
CA PRO A 45 7.75 0.17 0.80
C PRO A 45 8.17 0.33 2.26
N ILE A 46 7.53 -0.46 3.13
CA ILE A 46 7.94 -0.58 4.54
C ILE A 46 8.40 -2.00 4.81
N VAL A 47 9.29 -2.16 5.78
CA VAL A 47 9.76 -3.48 6.23
C VAL A 47 9.40 -3.64 7.70
N ILE A 48 8.67 -4.71 8.01
CA ILE A 48 8.24 -5.07 9.37
C ILE A 48 8.57 -6.55 9.58
N ASP A 49 9.33 -6.87 10.60
CA ASP A 49 9.70 -8.26 10.96
C ASP A 49 10.24 -9.08 9.78
N GLY A 50 11.06 -8.51 8.94
CA GLY A 50 11.64 -9.19 7.78
C GLY A 50 10.70 -9.33 6.58
N VAL A 51 9.50 -8.77 6.63
CA VAL A 51 8.56 -8.73 5.50
C VAL A 51 8.51 -7.33 4.90
N LEU A 52 8.75 -7.23 3.60
CA LEU A 52 8.59 -6.01 2.83
C LEU A 52 7.16 -5.91 2.31
N TYR A 53 6.49 -4.80 2.63
CA TYR A 53 5.16 -4.47 2.12
C TYR A 53 5.24 -3.28 1.17
N GLY A 54 4.62 -3.41 0.01
CA GLY A 54 4.60 -2.37 -1.00
C GLY A 54 3.46 -2.58 -2.00
N THR A 55 3.33 -1.67 -2.96
CA THR A 55 2.31 -1.78 -4.00
C THR A 55 2.93 -1.92 -5.38
N SER A 56 2.24 -2.61 -6.28
CA SER A 56 2.58 -2.72 -7.69
C SER A 56 2.03 -1.54 -8.50
N PRO A 57 2.41 -1.39 -9.79
CA PRO A 57 1.83 -0.40 -10.69
C PRO A 57 0.30 -0.47 -10.84
N ARG A 58 -0.32 -1.62 -10.65
CA ARG A 58 -1.79 -1.78 -10.63
C ARG A 58 -2.40 -1.81 -9.23
N LEU A 59 -1.65 -1.33 -8.24
CA LEU A 59 -2.07 -1.22 -6.84
C LEU A 59 -2.37 -2.57 -6.16
N LYS A 60 -1.81 -3.68 -6.66
CA LYS A 60 -1.76 -4.90 -5.86
C LYS A 60 -0.90 -4.62 -4.64
N LEU A 61 -1.35 -5.06 -3.48
CA LEU A 61 -0.55 -5.01 -2.27
C LEU A 61 0.29 -6.29 -2.19
N LEU A 62 1.59 -6.12 -1.97
CA LEU A 62 2.59 -7.19 -2.00
C LEU A 62 3.18 -7.38 -0.62
N ALA A 63 3.39 -8.63 -0.22
CA ALA A 63 4.25 -9.01 0.89
C ALA A 63 5.35 -9.93 0.38
N LEU A 64 6.60 -9.51 0.56
CA LEU A 64 7.79 -10.23 0.12
C LEU A 64 8.72 -10.48 1.30
N GLU A 65 9.45 -11.58 1.30
CA GLU A 65 10.61 -11.76 2.19
C GLU A 65 11.62 -10.64 1.89
N ALA A 66 11.99 -9.86 2.89
CA ALA A 66 12.82 -8.66 2.66
C ALA A 66 14.26 -8.98 2.25
N ASP A 67 14.76 -10.15 2.59
CA ASP A 67 16.13 -10.61 2.28
C ASP A 67 16.23 -11.31 0.92
N THR A 68 15.19 -11.98 0.47
CA THR A 68 15.21 -12.80 -0.76
C THR A 68 14.36 -12.24 -1.89
N GLY A 69 13.38 -11.38 -1.57
CA GLY A 69 12.35 -10.91 -2.53
C GLY A 69 11.31 -11.97 -2.89
N LYS A 70 11.30 -13.12 -2.19
CA LYS A 70 10.32 -14.18 -2.41
C LYS A 70 8.93 -13.72 -2.00
N GLU A 71 7.94 -14.02 -2.83
CA GLU A 71 6.56 -13.69 -2.57
C GLU A 71 5.98 -14.51 -1.43
N ILE A 72 5.37 -13.81 -0.45
CA ILE A 72 4.62 -14.42 0.65
C ILE A 72 3.14 -14.44 0.28
N TRP A 73 2.59 -13.29 -0.08
CA TRP A 73 1.22 -13.14 -0.57
C TRP A 73 1.05 -11.88 -1.43
N ILE A 74 0.02 -11.92 -2.25
CA ILE A 74 -0.46 -10.75 -3.02
C ILE A 74 -1.96 -10.58 -2.76
N PHE A 75 -2.38 -9.35 -2.49
CA PHE A 75 -3.77 -8.94 -2.53
C PHE A 75 -4.01 -8.10 -3.79
N ASP A 76 -4.96 -8.52 -4.62
CA ASP A 76 -5.39 -7.77 -5.81
C ASP A 76 -6.73 -7.10 -5.52
N PRO A 77 -6.80 -5.75 -5.41
CA PRO A 77 -8.06 -5.06 -5.15
C PRO A 77 -9.09 -5.26 -6.24
N ALA A 78 -8.67 -5.56 -7.48
CA ALA A 78 -9.58 -5.84 -8.58
C ALA A 78 -10.29 -7.20 -8.46
N SER A 79 -9.81 -8.11 -7.60
CA SER A 79 -10.53 -9.33 -7.26
C SER A 79 -11.72 -9.09 -6.33
N GLU A 80 -11.67 -8.02 -5.54
CA GLU A 80 -12.71 -7.62 -4.60
C GLU A 80 -13.69 -6.61 -5.19
N ASP A 81 -13.27 -5.87 -6.21
CA ASP A 81 -14.05 -4.82 -6.86
C ASP A 81 -13.85 -4.86 -8.37
N GLU A 82 -14.83 -5.41 -9.06
CA GLU A 82 -14.80 -5.55 -10.52
C GLU A 82 -14.74 -4.21 -11.27
N SER A 83 -15.22 -3.13 -10.67
CA SER A 83 -15.15 -1.79 -11.25
C SER A 83 -13.72 -1.35 -11.49
N LEU A 84 -12.78 -1.80 -10.66
CA LEU A 84 -11.36 -1.48 -10.78
C LEU A 84 -10.67 -2.14 -11.99
N LYS A 85 -11.26 -3.18 -12.57
CA LYS A 85 -10.72 -3.85 -13.76
C LYS A 85 -10.81 -2.97 -15.00
N ASN A 86 -11.89 -2.20 -15.10
CA ASN A 86 -12.26 -1.44 -16.30
C ASN A 86 -12.00 0.07 -16.17
N GLU A 87 -11.56 0.53 -14.99
CA GLU A 87 -11.26 1.96 -14.81
C GLU A 87 -10.02 2.39 -15.61
N PRO A 88 -10.09 3.54 -16.29
CA PRO A 88 -8.93 4.08 -17.00
C PRO A 88 -7.74 4.26 -16.05
N LEU A 89 -6.60 3.74 -16.42
CA LEU A 89 -5.35 3.72 -15.64
C LEU A 89 -4.87 5.10 -15.13
N ARG A 90 -5.43 6.18 -15.66
CA ARG A 90 -4.85 7.51 -15.54
C ARG A 90 -4.93 8.16 -14.16
N TYR A 91 -5.99 7.94 -13.37
CA TYR A 91 -6.25 8.77 -12.19
C TYR A 91 -6.26 8.01 -10.86
N TYR A 92 -6.39 6.69 -10.87
CA TYR A 92 -6.67 5.93 -9.65
C TYR A 92 -5.52 4.99 -9.23
N LYS A 93 -4.42 4.96 -9.99
CA LYS A 93 -3.38 3.94 -9.84
C LYS A 93 -2.03 4.50 -9.37
N VAL A 94 -2.08 5.45 -8.46
CA VAL A 94 -0.89 5.93 -7.77
C VAL A 94 -1.07 5.73 -6.27
N ASN A 95 -0.15 5.02 -5.65
CA ASN A 95 -0.07 4.87 -4.21
C ASN A 95 1.39 5.13 -3.79
N ARG A 96 1.57 5.93 -2.72
CA ARG A 96 2.89 6.34 -2.25
C ARG A 96 3.39 5.53 -1.07
N GLY A 97 2.64 4.52 -0.64
CA GLY A 97 3.03 3.65 0.45
C GLY A 97 1.84 3.10 1.22
N VAL A 98 2.15 2.37 2.25
CA VAL A 98 1.19 1.71 3.13
C VAL A 98 1.45 2.13 4.58
N ALA A 99 0.41 2.12 5.41
CA ALA A 99 0.55 2.29 6.85
C ALA A 99 0.37 0.93 7.53
N TYR A 100 1.15 0.68 8.57
CA TYR A 100 1.08 -0.53 9.38
C TYR A 100 0.63 -0.20 10.79
N TRP A 101 -0.25 -1.02 11.33
CA TRP A 101 -0.68 -0.99 12.71
C TRP A 101 -0.72 -2.40 13.29
N GLU A 102 -0.40 -2.53 14.56
CA GLU A 102 -0.58 -3.78 15.28
C GLU A 102 -1.13 -3.52 16.68
N SER A 103 -1.90 -4.48 17.20
CA SER A 103 -2.34 -4.49 18.59
C SER A 103 -1.16 -4.72 19.54
N SER A 104 -1.28 -4.29 20.78
CA SER A 104 -0.22 -4.44 21.80
C SER A 104 0.25 -5.88 22.02
N ASN A 105 -0.66 -6.85 21.82
CA ASN A 105 -0.34 -8.28 21.92
C ASN A 105 0.10 -8.90 20.57
N ARG A 106 0.21 -8.07 19.52
CA ARG A 106 0.63 -8.44 18.16
C ARG A 106 -0.21 -9.52 17.46
N LYS A 107 -1.42 -9.80 17.97
CA LYS A 107 -2.32 -10.79 17.36
C LYS A 107 -3.13 -10.21 16.20
N ASP A 108 -3.38 -8.91 16.20
CA ASP A 108 -4.04 -8.18 15.13
C ASP A 108 -3.00 -7.26 14.48
N ARG A 109 -2.72 -7.48 13.19
CA ARG A 109 -1.73 -6.72 12.41
C ARG A 109 -2.35 -6.31 11.10
N ARG A 110 -2.37 -5.01 10.85
CA ARG A 110 -3.12 -4.43 9.72
C ARG A 110 -2.24 -3.57 8.85
N LEU A 111 -2.46 -3.69 7.55
CA LEU A 111 -1.97 -2.77 6.55
C LEU A 111 -3.15 -1.93 6.06
N PHE A 112 -2.94 -0.63 6.01
CA PHE A 112 -3.90 0.31 5.43
C PHE A 112 -3.30 0.93 4.19
N TYR A 113 -4.02 0.91 3.08
CA TYR A 113 -3.58 1.55 1.86
C TYR A 113 -4.75 2.01 0.99
N ASN A 114 -4.46 2.98 0.13
CA ASN A 114 -5.47 3.63 -0.68
C ASN A 114 -5.51 3.02 -2.09
N VAL A 115 -6.72 2.80 -2.59
CA VAL A 115 -6.99 2.44 -3.98
C VAL A 115 -8.07 3.40 -4.49
N GLY A 116 -7.66 4.42 -5.22
CA GLY A 116 -8.57 5.48 -5.66
C GLY A 116 -9.22 6.20 -4.47
N HIS A 117 -10.53 6.10 -4.37
CA HIS A 117 -11.34 6.68 -3.29
C HIS A 117 -11.60 5.72 -2.11
N LYS A 118 -10.98 4.54 -2.11
CA LYS A 118 -11.16 3.54 -1.05
C LYS A 118 -9.91 3.38 -0.21
N ILE A 119 -10.08 3.22 1.10
CA ILE A 119 -9.04 2.81 2.04
C ILE A 119 -9.33 1.37 2.44
N TYR A 120 -8.44 0.47 2.12
CA TYR A 120 -8.50 -0.94 2.51
C TYR A 120 -7.77 -1.19 3.81
N ALA A 121 -8.31 -2.12 4.63
CA ALA A 121 -7.60 -2.73 5.74
C ALA A 121 -7.35 -4.21 5.42
N ILE A 122 -6.08 -4.59 5.37
CA ILE A 122 -5.63 -5.93 5.01
C ILE A 122 -4.88 -6.53 6.20
N ASP A 123 -5.18 -7.78 6.52
CA ASP A 123 -4.43 -8.54 7.51
C ASP A 123 -3.00 -8.76 7.01
N ALA A 124 -2.02 -8.29 7.78
CA ALA A 124 -0.63 -8.26 7.35
C ALA A 124 0.00 -9.66 7.23
N LEU A 125 -0.54 -10.66 7.91
CA LEU A 125 -0.01 -12.02 7.87
C LEU A 125 -0.56 -12.82 6.69
N SER A 126 -1.83 -12.64 6.37
CA SER A 126 -2.53 -13.47 5.38
C SER A 126 -2.83 -12.78 4.06
N GLY A 127 -2.70 -11.45 3.96
CA GLY A 127 -3.08 -10.68 2.78
C GLY A 127 -4.60 -10.60 2.55
N LYS A 128 -5.43 -11.00 3.52
CA LYS A 128 -6.89 -11.00 3.38
C LYS A 128 -7.50 -9.70 3.88
N PRO A 129 -8.56 -9.19 3.23
CA PRO A 129 -9.30 -8.04 3.72
C PRO A 129 -9.89 -8.29 5.11
N ILE A 130 -9.78 -7.32 6.01
CA ILE A 130 -10.39 -7.34 7.33
C ILE A 130 -11.84 -6.90 7.19
N ARG A 131 -12.74 -7.85 7.01
CA ARG A 131 -14.15 -7.63 6.63
C ARG A 131 -14.95 -6.75 7.58
N VAL A 132 -14.55 -6.67 8.84
CA VAL A 132 -15.19 -5.79 9.85
C VAL A 132 -14.74 -4.34 9.76
N PHE A 133 -13.74 -4.02 8.95
CA PHE A 133 -13.31 -2.65 8.71
C PHE A 133 -14.20 -2.02 7.64
N GLY A 134 -14.91 -0.94 8.00
CA GLY A 134 -15.83 -0.25 7.09
C GLY A 134 -16.86 -1.20 6.48
N LYS A 135 -16.97 -1.18 5.16
CA LYS A 135 -17.85 -2.07 4.39
C LYS A 135 -17.01 -3.13 3.68
N ASN A 136 -17.09 -4.37 4.15
CA ASN A 136 -16.35 -5.49 3.53
C ASN A 136 -14.82 -5.31 3.43
N GLY A 137 -14.20 -4.63 4.39
CA GLY A 137 -12.74 -4.47 4.46
C GLY A 137 -12.23 -3.16 3.85
N TYR A 138 -13.10 -2.23 3.51
CA TYR A 138 -12.71 -0.90 3.06
C TYR A 138 -13.66 0.20 3.54
N VAL A 139 -13.18 1.43 3.56
CA VAL A 139 -13.95 2.66 3.71
C VAL A 139 -13.95 3.39 2.37
N ASP A 140 -15.13 3.81 1.92
CA ASP A 140 -15.31 4.60 0.70
C ASP A 140 -15.34 6.09 1.07
N LEU A 141 -14.33 6.84 0.64
CA LEU A 141 -14.17 8.26 0.93
C LEU A 141 -15.15 9.17 0.19
N THR A 142 -16.00 8.61 -0.67
CA THR A 142 -17.08 9.36 -1.35
C THR A 142 -18.42 9.27 -0.62
N GLN A 143 -18.48 8.49 0.47
CA GLN A 143 -19.67 8.35 1.29
C GLN A 143 -19.59 9.26 2.52
N ASP A 144 -20.77 9.54 3.08
CA ASP A 144 -20.92 10.30 4.34
C ASP A 144 -20.22 11.67 4.34
N LEU A 145 -20.16 12.32 3.17
CA LEU A 145 -19.63 13.66 3.05
C LEU A 145 -20.68 14.68 3.56
N ASP A 146 -20.20 15.74 4.18
CA ASP A 146 -21.02 16.83 4.74
C ASP A 146 -21.69 17.71 3.66
N ARG A 147 -21.45 17.42 2.38
CA ARG A 147 -22.03 18.11 1.23
C ARG A 147 -22.85 17.16 0.37
N ASP A 148 -24.06 17.58 0.01
CA ASP A 148 -24.84 16.91 -1.03
C ASP A 148 -24.31 17.26 -2.42
N PHE A 149 -23.92 16.25 -3.17
CA PHE A 149 -23.44 16.36 -4.55
C PHE A 149 -24.55 16.12 -5.60
N GLY A 150 -25.79 15.84 -5.17
CA GLY A 150 -26.90 15.52 -6.06
C GLY A 150 -26.55 14.35 -6.99
N SER A 151 -26.66 14.56 -8.29
CA SER A 151 -26.31 13.55 -9.31
C SER A 151 -24.80 13.52 -9.68
N VAL A 152 -24.00 14.45 -9.15
CA VAL A 152 -22.55 14.53 -9.45
C VAL A 152 -21.80 13.63 -8.46
N ARG A 153 -21.11 12.61 -8.99
CA ARG A 153 -20.24 11.79 -8.15
C ARG A 153 -19.03 12.61 -7.70
N PRO A 154 -18.74 12.72 -6.40
CA PRO A 154 -17.57 13.45 -5.93
C PRO A 154 -16.29 12.79 -6.42
N PHE A 155 -15.37 13.59 -6.94
CA PHE A 155 -14.04 13.12 -7.30
C PHE A 155 -13.14 13.19 -6.06
N THR A 156 -12.89 12.05 -5.46
CA THR A 156 -12.00 11.93 -4.30
C THR A 156 -10.96 10.87 -4.57
N VAL A 157 -9.70 11.23 -4.50
CA VAL A 157 -8.57 10.30 -4.64
C VAL A 157 -7.55 10.57 -3.54
N SER A 158 -7.16 9.54 -2.83
CA SER A 158 -6.05 9.60 -1.88
C SER A 158 -4.89 8.74 -2.39
N THR A 159 -3.71 9.35 -2.49
CA THR A 159 -2.48 8.69 -2.96
C THR A 159 -1.46 8.48 -1.85
N SER A 160 -1.57 9.20 -0.74
CA SER A 160 -0.67 9.09 0.40
C SER A 160 -1.16 8.01 1.37
N PRO A 161 -0.27 7.28 2.04
CA PRO A 161 -0.68 6.35 3.08
C PRO A 161 -1.40 7.10 4.20
N PRO A 162 -2.40 6.48 4.85
CA PRO A 162 -3.06 7.05 6.02
C PRO A 162 -2.09 7.16 7.20
N ILE A 163 -2.40 8.05 8.12
CA ILE A 163 -1.68 8.19 9.38
C ILE A 163 -2.45 7.42 10.46
N ILE A 164 -1.73 6.61 11.22
CA ILE A 164 -2.28 5.94 12.41
C ILE A 164 -2.12 6.89 13.60
N TYR A 165 -3.22 7.16 14.27
CA TYR A 165 -3.26 7.92 15.52
C TYR A 165 -3.83 7.04 16.62
N GLU A 166 -3.13 6.98 17.76
CA GLU A 166 -3.53 6.30 19.00
C GLU A 166 -3.70 7.32 20.12
#